data_8499399c30970621993d0fd8e7458d3a
#
_entry.id   8499399c30970621993d0fd8e7458d3a
#
_cell.length_a   1.000
_cell.length_b   1.000
_cell.length_c   1.000
_cell.angle_alpha   90.00
_cell.angle_beta   90.00
_cell.angle_gamma   90.00
#
_symmetry.space_group_name_H-M   'P 1'
#
loop_
_entity.id
_entity.type
_entity.pdbx_description
1 polymer ?
#
loop_
_entity_poly.entity_id
_entity_poly.type
_entity_poly.pdbx_seq_one_letter_code
_entity_poly.pdbx_strand_id
1 'polypeptide(L)'
;MKHLPIAGLLLLSLTACNGGSDKQGAAGSGSDTSAETASATGPAQSADPDLAARPANDLRADSPARLDGFAGAKLGASIAEVRTGFGTPLQGLGTDAAGKPLPADDSNDGCYFLRPQDAEDPRLMIEGRKLVRYDVRSAAIIAPGGGKVGMTLGELQVLYPERADVGPDKYDEKAQHLRVRPAQEGDAVIDFALGADGKVGAWRVGKTPQVDYVEGCG
;
A
#
# COMPACT_ATOMS: atom_id res chain seq x y z
N MET A 1 -27.90 44.41 11.97
CA MET A 1 -29.13 44.19 12.75
C MET A 1 -29.51 42.75 12.49
N LYS A 2 -29.43 41.85 13.35
CA LYS A 2 -29.88 41.43 14.65
C LYS A 2 -29.06 40.22 15.10
N HIS A 3 -28.53 40.33 16.27
CA HIS A 3 -27.98 39.24 17.08
C HIS A 3 -29.08 38.33 17.58
N LEU A 4 -28.75 37.03 17.80
CA LEU A 4 -29.16 36.32 19.03
C LEU A 4 -28.30 35.09 19.26
N PRO A 5 -27.78 34.89 20.49
CA PRO A 5 -27.07 33.69 20.89
C PRO A 5 -28.04 32.72 21.58
N ILE A 6 -27.79 31.42 21.49
CA ILE A 6 -28.37 30.42 22.39
C ILE A 6 -27.25 29.60 22.98
N ALA A 7 -27.02 29.86 24.26
CA ALA A 7 -26.26 29.04 25.18
C ALA A 7 -27.16 27.87 25.64
N GLY A 8 -26.66 26.69 25.63
CA GLY A 8 -27.28 25.48 26.18
C GLY A 8 -26.27 24.68 26.96
N LEU A 9 -26.30 24.87 28.24
CA LEU A 9 -25.56 24.18 29.30
C LEU A 9 -26.42 22.99 29.78
N LEU A 10 -25.85 21.76 29.92
CA LEU A 10 -26.33 20.70 30.81
C LEU A 10 -25.27 19.61 30.88
N LEU A 11 -24.55 19.51 31.99
CA LEU A 11 -24.65 18.74 33.23
C LEU A 11 -24.27 17.27 33.12
N LEU A 12 -23.18 17.01 33.82
CA LEU A 12 -22.66 15.86 34.53
C LEU A 12 -23.63 14.69 34.81
N SER A 13 -23.11 13.48 34.68
CA SER A 13 -23.34 12.43 35.66
C SER A 13 -22.15 11.46 35.74
N LEU A 14 -21.44 11.56 36.85
CA LEU A 14 -20.53 10.57 37.38
C LEU A 14 -21.36 9.41 37.95
N THR A 15 -20.97 8.17 37.66
CA THR A 15 -21.35 7.03 38.50
C THR A 15 -20.13 6.16 38.73
N ALA A 16 -19.62 6.26 39.95
CA ALA A 16 -18.67 5.34 40.56
C ALA A 16 -19.43 4.23 41.27
N CYS A 17 -18.97 3.00 41.19
CA CYS A 17 -19.22 1.88 42.09
C CYS A 17 -17.99 1.01 42.05
N ASN A 18 -17.28 1.04 42.98
CA ASN A 18 -16.68 0.60 44.25
C ASN A 18 -17.30 -0.69 44.82
N GLY A 19 -16.41 -1.58 45.24
CA GLY A 19 -16.65 -2.74 46.11
C GLY A 19 -16.08 -4.01 45.54
N GLY A 20 -15.15 -4.73 46.12
CA GLY A 20 -14.70 -4.84 47.47
C GLY A 20 -14.30 -6.28 47.70
N SER A 21 -13.06 -6.45 48.12
CA SER A 21 -12.54 -7.32 49.19
C SER A 21 -12.76 -8.84 49.25
N ASP A 22 -11.61 -9.49 49.36
CA ASP A 22 -11.17 -10.48 50.35
C ASP A 22 -11.69 -11.95 50.27
N LYS A 23 -10.76 -12.89 50.20
CA LYS A 23 -10.13 -13.62 51.28
C LYS A 23 -9.27 -14.79 50.84
N GLN A 24 -8.09 -14.81 51.42
CA GLN A 24 -7.17 -15.87 51.80
C GLN A 24 -7.76 -17.27 52.03
N GLY A 25 -6.96 -18.27 51.70
CA GLY A 25 -7.04 -19.67 52.15
C GLY A 25 -6.02 -20.55 51.45
N ALA A 26 -4.87 -20.65 51.95
CA ALA A 26 -4.10 -21.71 52.57
C ALA A 26 -3.92 -23.03 51.78
N ALA A 27 -2.64 -23.29 51.48
CA ALA A 27 -1.84 -24.50 51.60
C ALA A 27 -2.46 -25.87 51.17
N GLY A 28 -1.75 -26.50 50.21
CA GLY A 28 -1.85 -27.90 49.88
C GLY A 28 -0.67 -28.33 49.02
N SER A 29 0.32 -28.92 49.69
CA SER A 29 1.48 -29.60 49.10
C SER A 29 1.04 -30.82 48.30
N GLY A 30 1.66 -31.07 47.16
CA GLY A 30 1.45 -32.30 46.40
C GLY A 30 2.31 -32.28 45.14
N SER A 31 3.38 -33.03 45.23
CA SER A 31 4.39 -33.34 44.22
C SER A 31 3.85 -34.04 42.99
N ASP A 32 4.67 -33.96 41.99
CA ASP A 32 4.95 -34.90 40.92
C ASP A 32 4.42 -34.58 39.51
N THR A 33 5.39 -34.23 38.69
CA THR A 33 5.78 -34.90 37.43
C THR A 33 4.84 -34.78 36.25
N SER A 34 5.26 -34.02 35.32
CA SER A 34 5.51 -34.35 33.92
C SER A 34 5.48 -33.09 33.08
N ALA A 35 6.63 -32.73 32.61
CA ALA A 35 6.80 -31.82 31.50
C ALA A 35 6.10 -32.37 30.26
N GLU A 36 5.02 -31.75 29.87
CA GLU A 36 4.47 -31.92 28.53
C GLU A 36 4.65 -30.59 27.80
N THR A 37 5.75 -30.57 27.06
CA THR A 37 6.08 -29.51 26.09
C THR A 37 5.05 -29.57 24.97
N ALA A 38 3.98 -28.80 25.11
CA ALA A 38 3.10 -28.54 23.98
C ALA A 38 3.83 -27.58 23.03
N SER A 39 4.62 -28.16 22.11
CA SER A 39 5.05 -27.48 20.90
C SER A 39 3.81 -27.12 20.10
N ALA A 40 3.39 -25.87 20.19
CA ALA A 40 2.49 -25.27 19.23
C ALA A 40 3.26 -25.07 17.92
N THR A 41 3.42 -26.16 17.17
CA THR A 41 3.84 -26.11 15.77
C THR A 41 2.64 -25.69 14.95
N GLY A 42 2.37 -24.38 14.89
CA GLY A 42 1.61 -23.83 13.80
C GLY A 42 2.39 -24.08 12.51
N PRO A 43 1.76 -24.45 11.39
CA PRO A 43 2.47 -24.62 10.14
C PRO A 43 3.10 -23.27 9.78
N ALA A 44 4.41 -23.18 9.94
CA ALA A 44 5.20 -22.19 9.24
C ALA A 44 4.89 -22.42 7.76
N GLN A 45 4.17 -21.48 7.15
CA GLN A 45 4.07 -21.45 5.70
C GLN A 45 5.49 -21.33 5.20
N SER A 46 5.99 -22.45 4.71
CA SER A 46 7.29 -22.56 4.08
C SER A 46 7.30 -21.51 2.97
N ALA A 47 8.13 -20.48 3.13
CA ALA A 47 8.51 -19.64 2.03
C ALA A 47 8.99 -20.59 0.93
N ASP A 48 8.39 -20.52 -0.23
CA ASP A 48 8.74 -21.37 -1.35
C ASP A 48 10.24 -21.17 -1.64
N PRO A 49 11.09 -22.17 -1.40
CA PRO A 49 12.53 -22.02 -1.57
C PRO A 49 12.92 -21.73 -3.01
N ASP A 50 12.02 -21.97 -3.97
CA ASP A 50 12.20 -21.65 -5.38
C ASP A 50 12.07 -20.14 -5.67
N LEU A 51 11.33 -19.39 -4.82
CA LEU A 51 11.25 -17.94 -4.90
C LEU A 51 12.55 -17.23 -4.44
N ALA A 52 13.26 -17.81 -3.48
CA ALA A 52 14.54 -17.27 -3.01
C ALA A 52 15.71 -17.57 -3.97
N ALA A 53 15.59 -18.59 -4.80
CA ALA A 53 16.61 -19.03 -5.76
C ALA A 53 16.45 -18.41 -7.15
N ARG A 54 15.31 -17.77 -7.44
CA ARG A 54 15.10 -17.10 -8.74
C ARG A 54 15.81 -15.77 -8.79
N PRO A 55 16.72 -15.56 -9.75
CA PRO A 55 17.30 -14.24 -9.97
C PRO A 55 16.17 -13.24 -10.22
N ALA A 56 16.29 -12.04 -9.65
CA ALA A 56 15.28 -10.98 -9.75
C ALA A 56 14.83 -10.63 -11.20
N ASN A 57 15.53 -11.16 -12.19
CA ASN A 57 15.21 -11.04 -13.61
C ASN A 57 14.13 -12.03 -14.09
N ASP A 58 14.00 -13.23 -13.50
CA ASP A 58 13.04 -14.25 -13.97
C ASP A 58 11.61 -14.02 -13.46
N LEU A 59 11.46 -13.34 -12.32
CA LEU A 59 10.14 -12.91 -11.83
C LEU A 59 9.52 -11.78 -12.69
N ARG A 60 10.27 -11.29 -13.68
CA ARG A 60 9.83 -10.23 -14.60
C ARG A 60 9.09 -10.74 -15.83
N ALA A 61 9.19 -12.01 -16.17
CA ALA A 61 8.71 -12.50 -17.46
C ALA A 61 7.18 -12.43 -17.57
N ASP A 62 6.45 -12.64 -16.48
CA ASP A 62 4.99 -12.77 -16.48
C ASP A 62 4.25 -11.59 -15.83
N SER A 63 4.94 -10.70 -15.10
CA SER A 63 4.29 -9.53 -14.51
C SER A 63 4.16 -8.39 -15.53
N PRO A 64 2.98 -7.77 -15.65
CA PRO A 64 2.82 -6.56 -16.46
C PRO A 64 3.53 -5.34 -15.87
N ALA A 65 3.94 -5.39 -14.59
CA ALA A 65 4.56 -4.28 -13.88
C ALA A 65 6.07 -4.22 -14.16
N ARG A 66 6.55 -3.05 -14.57
CA ARG A 66 7.95 -2.75 -14.88
C ARG A 66 8.37 -1.44 -14.24
N LEU A 67 9.67 -1.22 -14.06
CA LEU A 67 10.18 0.07 -13.57
C LEU A 67 9.91 1.21 -14.55
N ASP A 68 9.86 0.93 -15.83
CA ASP A 68 9.63 1.92 -16.89
C ASP A 68 8.15 2.06 -17.29
N GLY A 69 7.21 1.32 -16.64
CA GLY A 69 5.79 1.39 -16.95
C GLY A 69 4.99 0.17 -16.54
N PHE A 70 3.77 0.04 -17.08
CA PHE A 70 2.86 -1.08 -16.81
C PHE A 70 2.28 -1.60 -18.13
N ALA A 71 2.30 -2.92 -18.34
CA ALA A 71 2.01 -3.54 -19.63
C ALA A 71 2.86 -2.88 -20.74
N GLY A 72 2.25 -2.36 -21.77
CA GLY A 72 2.95 -1.57 -22.80
C GLY A 72 2.94 -0.07 -22.58
N ALA A 73 2.29 0.44 -21.51
CA ALA A 73 2.22 1.86 -21.18
C ALA A 73 3.49 2.29 -20.40
N LYS A 74 4.30 3.16 -21.00
CA LYS A 74 5.56 3.62 -20.39
C LYS A 74 5.38 4.89 -19.57
N LEU A 75 6.16 5.05 -18.51
CA LEU A 75 6.29 6.31 -17.78
C LEU A 75 6.79 7.42 -18.72
N GLY A 76 6.11 8.56 -18.70
CA GLY A 76 6.36 9.68 -19.60
C GLY A 76 5.60 9.64 -20.92
N ALA A 77 4.91 8.52 -21.22
CA ALA A 77 4.07 8.42 -22.42
C ALA A 77 2.85 9.34 -22.35
N SER A 78 2.42 9.83 -23.52
CA SER A 78 1.15 10.55 -23.69
C SER A 78 -0.06 9.61 -23.45
N ILE A 79 -1.23 10.17 -23.20
CA ILE A 79 -2.45 9.37 -22.97
C ILE A 79 -2.76 8.47 -24.16
N ALA A 80 -2.56 8.94 -25.39
CA ALA A 80 -2.75 8.15 -26.59
C ALA A 80 -1.83 6.93 -26.66
N GLU A 81 -0.55 7.10 -26.31
CA GLU A 81 0.43 6.03 -26.21
C GLU A 81 0.09 5.06 -25.04
N VAL A 82 -0.34 5.59 -23.88
CA VAL A 82 -0.80 4.79 -22.75
C VAL A 82 -1.95 3.89 -23.16
N ARG A 83 -2.96 4.41 -23.84
CA ARG A 83 -4.11 3.63 -24.32
C ARG A 83 -3.70 2.53 -25.29
N THR A 84 -2.84 2.87 -26.23
CA THR A 84 -2.33 1.91 -27.22
C THR A 84 -1.51 0.83 -26.55
N GLY A 85 -0.59 1.23 -25.67
CA GLY A 85 0.32 0.30 -24.99
C GLY A 85 -0.37 -0.57 -23.94
N PHE A 86 -1.42 -0.05 -23.28
CA PHE A 86 -2.17 -0.80 -22.28
C PHE A 86 -3.06 -1.89 -22.92
N GLY A 87 -3.60 -1.63 -24.11
CA GLY A 87 -4.32 -2.63 -24.91
C GLY A 87 -5.76 -2.93 -24.47
N THR A 88 -6.24 -2.35 -23.35
CA THR A 88 -7.63 -2.45 -22.89
C THR A 88 -8.24 -1.07 -22.66
N PRO A 89 -9.57 -0.92 -22.70
CA PRO A 89 -10.22 0.35 -22.44
C PRO A 89 -9.90 0.89 -21.05
N LEU A 90 -9.56 2.18 -20.99
CA LEU A 90 -9.29 2.91 -19.75
C LEU A 90 -10.41 3.90 -19.45
N GLN A 91 -10.70 4.10 -18.16
CA GLN A 91 -11.65 5.10 -17.67
C GLN A 91 -10.98 6.00 -16.63
N GLY A 92 -11.46 7.24 -16.53
CA GLY A 92 -11.03 8.16 -15.49
C GLY A 92 -11.55 7.75 -14.11
N LEU A 93 -10.74 7.97 -13.08
CA LEU A 93 -11.14 7.86 -11.68
C LEU A 93 -11.49 9.25 -11.15
N GLY A 94 -12.61 9.35 -10.45
CA GLY A 94 -13.12 10.60 -9.94
C GLY A 94 -14.11 11.27 -10.88
N THR A 95 -14.65 12.39 -10.39
CA THR A 95 -15.63 13.22 -11.10
C THR A 95 -15.18 14.68 -11.09
N ASP A 96 -15.62 15.44 -12.07
CA ASP A 96 -15.50 16.89 -12.06
C ASP A 96 -16.46 17.53 -11.03
N ALA A 97 -16.45 18.85 -10.92
CA ALA A 97 -17.33 19.61 -10.02
C ALA A 97 -18.83 19.42 -10.33
N ALA A 98 -19.18 18.96 -11.52
CA ALA A 98 -20.56 18.65 -11.92
C ALA A 98 -20.93 17.18 -11.68
N GLY A 99 -20.03 16.36 -11.10
CA GLY A 99 -20.24 14.94 -10.84
C GLY A 99 -20.08 14.03 -12.07
N LYS A 100 -19.58 14.57 -13.20
CA LYS A 100 -19.31 13.80 -14.40
C LYS A 100 -17.95 13.10 -14.27
N PRO A 101 -17.82 11.83 -14.69
CA PRO A 101 -16.52 11.15 -14.73
C PRO A 101 -15.46 11.97 -15.46
N LEU A 102 -14.28 12.05 -14.88
CA LEU A 102 -13.14 12.73 -15.52
C LEU A 102 -12.83 12.08 -16.86
N PRO A 103 -12.57 12.86 -17.90
CA PRO A 103 -12.25 12.32 -19.21
C PRO A 103 -10.93 11.56 -19.17
N ALA A 104 -10.89 10.44 -19.86
CA ALA A 104 -9.68 9.64 -20.04
C ALA A 104 -8.95 10.01 -21.36
N ASP A 105 -8.88 11.29 -21.69
CA ASP A 105 -8.30 11.82 -22.93
C ASP A 105 -7.39 13.03 -22.65
N ASP A 106 -6.84 13.62 -23.71
CA ASP A 106 -5.91 14.74 -23.63
C ASP A 106 -6.57 16.09 -23.31
N SER A 107 -7.88 16.12 -23.02
CA SER A 107 -8.58 17.37 -22.69
C SER A 107 -8.25 17.92 -21.30
N ASN A 108 -7.72 17.05 -20.40
CA ASN A 108 -7.33 17.42 -19.05
C ASN A 108 -5.80 17.41 -18.90
N ASP A 109 -5.21 18.56 -18.63
CA ASP A 109 -3.78 18.73 -18.38
C ASP A 109 -3.41 18.71 -16.89
N GLY A 110 -4.40 18.60 -16.00
CA GLY A 110 -4.21 18.47 -14.56
C GLY A 110 -3.70 17.10 -14.14
N CYS A 111 -3.87 16.81 -12.84
CA CYS A 111 -3.58 15.51 -12.26
C CYS A 111 -4.87 14.71 -12.09
N TYR A 112 -4.87 13.45 -12.52
CA TYR A 112 -5.98 12.53 -12.36
C TYR A 112 -5.51 11.09 -12.53
N PHE A 113 -6.39 10.12 -12.22
CA PHE A 113 -6.09 8.71 -12.41
C PHE A 113 -6.94 8.09 -13.51
N LEU A 114 -6.31 7.17 -14.24
CA LEU A 114 -6.97 6.22 -15.12
C LEU A 114 -6.89 4.81 -14.53
N ARG A 115 -7.85 3.95 -14.87
CA ARG A 115 -7.78 2.52 -14.59
C ARG A 115 -8.43 1.73 -15.75
N PRO A 116 -8.17 0.42 -15.86
CA PRO A 116 -8.94 -0.45 -16.75
C PRO A 116 -10.43 -0.39 -16.39
N GLN A 117 -11.31 -0.51 -17.38
CA GLN A 117 -12.75 -0.54 -17.11
C GLN A 117 -13.17 -1.79 -16.33
N ASP A 118 -12.50 -2.91 -16.58
CA ASP A 118 -12.84 -4.22 -16.02
C ASP A 118 -12.00 -4.62 -14.81
N ALA A 119 -11.15 -3.72 -14.28
CA ALA A 119 -10.28 -3.99 -13.15
C ALA A 119 -10.05 -2.74 -12.29
N GLU A 120 -9.80 -2.97 -11.01
CA GLU A 120 -9.48 -1.89 -10.07
C GLU A 120 -8.00 -1.45 -10.14
N ASP A 121 -7.14 -2.32 -10.61
CA ASP A 121 -5.69 -2.09 -10.74
C ASP A 121 -5.19 -2.40 -12.17
N PRO A 122 -4.14 -1.72 -12.58
CA PRO A 122 -3.43 -0.63 -11.89
C PRO A 122 -4.21 0.69 -11.95
N ARG A 123 -3.88 1.61 -11.03
CA ARG A 123 -4.29 3.00 -11.14
C ARG A 123 -3.15 3.79 -11.75
N LEU A 124 -3.38 4.36 -12.92
CA LEU A 124 -2.38 5.10 -13.70
C LEU A 124 -2.53 6.59 -13.40
N MET A 125 -1.54 7.20 -12.76
CA MET A 125 -1.53 8.62 -12.46
C MET A 125 -1.07 9.40 -13.69
N ILE A 126 -1.92 10.26 -14.15
CA ILE A 126 -1.67 11.19 -15.25
C ILE A 126 -1.45 12.58 -14.68
N GLU A 127 -0.37 13.23 -15.05
CA GLU A 127 -0.10 14.62 -14.74
C GLU A 127 0.54 15.29 -15.96
N GLY A 128 0.03 16.49 -16.33
CA GLY A 128 0.50 17.18 -17.53
C GLY A 128 0.36 16.33 -18.80
N ARG A 129 -0.71 15.56 -18.92
CA ARG A 129 -1.03 14.65 -20.03
C ARG A 129 -0.05 13.49 -20.22
N LYS A 130 0.68 13.12 -19.18
CA LYS A 130 1.68 12.04 -19.22
C LYS A 130 1.46 11.05 -18.09
N LEU A 131 1.74 9.78 -18.34
CA LEU A 131 1.81 8.78 -17.29
C LEU A 131 3.04 9.03 -16.43
N VAL A 132 2.84 9.36 -15.16
CA VAL A 132 3.93 9.70 -14.23
C VAL A 132 4.13 8.68 -13.12
N ARG A 133 3.09 7.90 -12.81
CA ARG A 133 3.09 6.88 -11.75
C ARG A 133 2.02 5.84 -12.01
N TYR A 134 2.20 4.65 -11.50
CA TYR A 134 1.11 3.70 -11.37
C TYR A 134 1.09 3.09 -9.96
N ASP A 135 -0.11 2.81 -9.46
CA ASP A 135 -0.37 2.28 -8.13
C ASP A 135 -1.07 0.93 -8.24
N VAL A 136 -0.75 0.01 -7.33
CA VAL A 136 -1.32 -1.34 -7.28
C VAL A 136 -1.72 -1.68 -5.85
N ARG A 137 -2.91 -2.26 -5.70
CA ARG A 137 -3.47 -2.76 -4.44
C ARG A 137 -3.83 -4.24 -4.51
N SER A 138 -3.79 -4.81 -5.70
CA SER A 138 -4.07 -6.23 -5.91
C SER A 138 -2.87 -7.10 -5.54
N ALA A 139 -3.12 -8.16 -4.77
CA ALA A 139 -2.11 -9.17 -4.46
C ALA A 139 -1.73 -10.05 -5.66
N ALA A 140 -2.53 -10.03 -6.74
CA ALA A 140 -2.27 -10.78 -7.96
C ALA A 140 -1.19 -10.16 -8.84
N ILE A 141 -0.86 -8.87 -8.63
CA ILE A 141 0.13 -8.16 -9.44
C ILE A 141 1.43 -8.06 -8.64
N ILE A 142 2.51 -8.54 -9.24
CA ILE A 142 3.84 -8.60 -8.62
C ILE A 142 4.64 -7.38 -9.07
N ALA A 143 5.23 -6.66 -8.12
CA ALA A 143 6.11 -5.54 -8.38
C ALA A 143 7.44 -5.98 -9.02
N PRO A 144 8.13 -5.09 -9.77
CA PRO A 144 9.46 -5.37 -10.26
C PRO A 144 10.40 -5.78 -9.11
N GLY A 145 10.99 -6.98 -9.21
CA GLY A 145 11.83 -7.55 -8.15
C GLY A 145 11.10 -8.49 -7.19
N GLY A 146 9.79 -8.72 -7.34
CA GLY A 146 9.07 -9.79 -6.65
C GLY A 146 8.19 -9.37 -5.47
N GLY A 147 8.23 -8.11 -5.03
CA GLY A 147 7.37 -7.63 -3.95
C GLY A 147 5.89 -7.63 -4.34
N LYS A 148 5.00 -7.85 -3.38
CA LYS A 148 3.54 -7.83 -3.62
C LYS A 148 2.77 -7.44 -2.37
N VAL A 149 1.50 -7.11 -2.55
CA VAL A 149 0.54 -6.87 -1.46
C VAL A 149 0.45 -8.11 -0.56
N GLY A 150 0.39 -7.88 0.74
CA GLY A 150 0.36 -8.90 1.79
C GLY A 150 1.71 -9.33 2.35
N MET A 151 2.82 -8.99 1.70
CA MET A 151 4.17 -9.27 2.21
C MET A 151 4.51 -8.40 3.42
N THR A 152 5.36 -8.93 4.28
CA THR A 152 5.92 -8.23 5.43
C THR A 152 7.16 -7.41 5.06
N LEU A 153 7.55 -6.49 5.94
CA LEU A 153 8.77 -5.71 5.79
C LEU A 153 10.01 -6.60 5.61
N GLY A 154 10.13 -7.66 6.44
CA GLY A 154 11.27 -8.56 6.38
C GLY A 154 11.39 -9.31 5.05
N GLU A 155 10.26 -9.77 4.50
CA GLU A 155 10.22 -10.42 3.18
C GLU A 155 10.64 -9.46 2.07
N LEU A 156 10.22 -8.19 2.12
CA LEU A 156 10.64 -7.18 1.15
C LEU A 156 12.14 -6.88 1.25
N GLN A 157 12.70 -6.78 2.46
CA GLN A 157 14.13 -6.53 2.65
C GLN A 157 15.01 -7.66 2.07
N VAL A 158 14.51 -8.89 2.11
CA VAL A 158 15.19 -10.03 1.45
C VAL A 158 15.18 -9.90 -0.07
N LEU A 159 14.06 -9.41 -0.65
CA LEU A 159 13.93 -9.23 -2.10
C LEU A 159 14.73 -8.03 -2.65
N TYR A 160 14.92 -7.00 -1.82
CA TYR A 160 15.59 -5.76 -2.23
C TYR A 160 16.81 -5.44 -1.34
N PRO A 161 17.80 -6.35 -1.25
CA PRO A 161 18.95 -6.14 -0.39
C PRO A 161 19.71 -4.87 -0.82
N GLU A 162 20.25 -4.13 0.16
CA GLU A 162 21.07 -2.92 -0.03
C GLU A 162 20.38 -1.74 -0.74
N ARG A 163 19.15 -1.92 -1.21
CA ARG A 163 18.40 -0.89 -1.95
C ARG A 163 17.12 -0.45 -1.26
N ALA A 164 16.76 -1.07 -0.13
CA ALA A 164 15.55 -0.78 0.62
C ALA A 164 15.81 0.26 1.69
N ASP A 165 15.16 1.40 1.59
CA ASP A 165 15.10 2.43 2.63
C ASP A 165 13.73 2.36 3.30
N VAL A 166 13.72 2.24 4.64
CA VAL A 166 12.49 2.19 5.44
C VAL A 166 12.26 3.53 6.08
N GLY A 167 11.06 4.05 6.00
CA GLY A 167 10.64 5.30 6.62
C GLY A 167 9.24 5.22 7.22
N PRO A 168 8.90 6.17 8.10
CA PRO A 168 7.54 6.25 8.67
C PRO A 168 6.53 6.68 7.60
N ASP A 169 5.27 6.31 7.78
CA ASP A 169 4.17 6.92 7.04
C ASP A 169 3.94 8.36 7.52
N LYS A 170 3.42 9.20 6.63
CA LYS A 170 3.19 10.62 6.91
C LYS A 170 2.07 10.87 7.92
N TYR A 171 1.06 10.00 7.95
CA TYR A 171 -0.19 10.21 8.69
C TYR A 171 -0.45 9.15 9.76
N ASP A 172 0.15 7.96 9.67
CA ASP A 172 -0.02 6.87 10.62
C ASP A 172 1.33 6.46 11.21
N GLU A 173 1.55 6.79 12.47
CA GLU A 173 2.78 6.46 13.20
C GLU A 173 3.06 4.94 13.29
N LYS A 174 2.06 4.10 13.07
CA LYS A 174 2.20 2.64 13.09
C LYS A 174 2.45 2.06 11.69
N ALA A 175 2.25 2.85 10.66
CA ALA A 175 2.48 2.47 9.29
C ALA A 175 3.88 2.88 8.82
N GLN A 176 4.37 2.22 7.79
CA GLN A 176 5.71 2.43 7.27
C GLN A 176 5.72 2.37 5.74
N HIS A 177 6.75 2.93 5.17
CA HIS A 177 7.07 2.78 3.76
C HIS A 177 8.41 2.06 3.60
N LEU A 178 8.49 1.16 2.62
CA LEU A 178 9.76 0.65 2.11
C LEU A 178 9.94 1.15 0.70
N ARG A 179 10.96 1.97 0.52
CA ARG A 179 11.33 2.56 -0.76
C ARG A 179 12.52 1.82 -1.35
N VAL A 180 12.35 1.29 -2.57
CA VAL A 180 13.45 0.66 -3.29
C VAL A 180 14.16 1.73 -4.13
N ARG A 181 15.41 2.02 -3.78
CA ARG A 181 16.23 2.99 -4.51
C ARG A 181 16.42 2.57 -5.96
N PRO A 182 16.37 3.49 -6.92
CA PRO A 182 16.65 3.19 -8.31
C PRO A 182 18.10 2.73 -8.51
N ALA A 183 18.36 2.00 -9.59
CA ALA A 183 19.70 1.57 -9.92
C ALA A 183 20.54 2.75 -10.43
N GLN A 184 19.90 3.71 -11.09
CA GLN A 184 20.54 4.93 -11.62
C GLN A 184 19.69 6.15 -11.23
N GLU A 185 20.33 7.30 -11.12
CA GLU A 185 19.61 8.56 -10.86
C GLU A 185 18.65 8.86 -12.01
N GLY A 186 17.44 9.28 -11.65
CA GLY A 186 16.37 9.57 -12.61
C GLY A 186 15.53 8.36 -13.04
N ASP A 187 15.89 7.16 -12.64
CA ASP A 187 15.05 5.97 -12.79
C ASP A 187 13.85 6.02 -11.83
N ALA A 188 12.85 5.20 -12.13
CA ALA A 188 11.69 5.08 -11.27
C ALA A 188 12.01 4.36 -9.96
N VAL A 189 11.28 4.73 -8.93
CA VAL A 189 11.33 4.18 -7.58
C VAL A 189 10.13 3.25 -7.38
N ILE A 190 10.30 2.17 -6.64
CA ILE A 190 9.19 1.40 -6.08
C ILE A 190 9.00 1.86 -4.63
N ASP A 191 7.76 2.14 -4.25
CA ASP A 191 7.40 2.49 -2.89
C ASP A 191 6.28 1.56 -2.40
N PHE A 192 6.57 0.77 -1.36
CA PHE A 192 5.63 -0.13 -0.70
C PHE A 192 5.08 0.54 0.54
N ALA A 193 3.76 0.70 0.61
CA ALA A 193 3.07 1.18 1.80
C ALA A 193 2.65 -0.01 2.67
N LEU A 194 3.18 -0.06 3.90
CA LEU A 194 2.86 -1.08 4.89
C LEU A 194 1.92 -0.48 5.94
N GLY A 195 0.81 -1.15 6.19
CA GLY A 195 -0.13 -0.75 7.23
C GLY A 195 0.37 -1.02 8.65
N ALA A 196 -0.43 -0.66 9.64
CA ALA A 196 -0.15 -0.90 11.07
C ALA A 196 0.01 -2.39 11.42
N ASP A 197 -0.46 -3.29 10.57
CA ASP A 197 -0.28 -4.74 10.68
C ASP A 197 1.09 -5.23 10.16
N GLY A 198 1.93 -4.31 9.68
CA GLY A 198 3.25 -4.60 9.13
C GLY A 198 3.25 -5.26 7.76
N LYS A 199 2.11 -5.26 7.06
CA LYS A 199 1.97 -5.85 5.73
C LYS A 199 1.76 -4.81 4.66
N VAL A 200 2.25 -5.10 3.46
CA VAL A 200 2.03 -4.28 2.28
C VAL A 200 0.54 -4.23 1.94
N GLY A 201 -0.06 -3.07 2.01
CA GLY A 201 -1.43 -2.80 1.57
C GLY A 201 -1.51 -2.26 0.14
N ALA A 202 -0.46 -1.62 -0.31
CA ALA A 202 -0.34 -1.07 -1.66
C ALA A 202 1.13 -0.86 -2.03
N TRP A 203 1.41 -0.75 -3.31
CA TRP A 203 2.71 -0.32 -3.81
C TRP A 203 2.54 0.51 -5.09
N ARG A 204 3.55 1.30 -5.39
CA ARG A 204 3.54 2.18 -6.57
C ARG A 204 4.92 2.27 -7.21
N VAL A 205 4.93 2.60 -8.48
CA VAL A 205 6.14 2.90 -9.25
C VAL A 205 5.98 4.23 -9.96
N GLY A 206 6.98 5.08 -9.82
CA GLY A 206 6.98 6.39 -10.45
C GLY A 206 8.31 7.09 -10.26
N LYS A 207 8.46 8.25 -10.91
CA LYS A 207 9.60 9.13 -10.71
C LYS A 207 9.32 10.14 -9.60
N THR A 208 10.36 10.68 -8.99
CA THR A 208 10.25 11.83 -8.10
C THR A 208 9.90 13.08 -8.94
N PRO A 209 8.99 13.96 -8.48
CA PRO A 209 8.34 13.95 -7.17
C PRO A 209 7.04 13.12 -7.09
N GLN A 210 6.47 12.67 -8.19
CA GLN A 210 5.12 12.10 -8.23
C GLN A 210 4.97 10.80 -7.43
N VAL A 211 6.02 9.99 -7.31
CA VAL A 211 6.02 8.79 -6.46
C VAL A 211 5.82 9.15 -4.98
N ASP A 212 6.19 10.36 -4.58
CA ASP A 212 6.12 10.85 -3.20
C ASP A 212 4.79 11.54 -2.86
N TYR A 213 3.90 11.73 -3.82
CA TYR A 213 2.57 12.31 -3.56
C TYR A 213 1.72 11.33 -2.77
N VAL A 214 1.62 11.55 -1.46
CA VAL A 214 0.90 10.66 -0.54
C VAL A 214 -0.61 10.68 -0.82
N GLU A 215 -1.15 11.86 -1.11
CA GLU A 215 -2.57 12.07 -1.39
C GLU A 215 -2.93 11.86 -2.87
N GLY A 216 -1.97 11.42 -3.67
CA GLY A 216 -2.18 11.26 -5.11
C GLY A 216 -2.27 12.61 -5.82
N CYS A 217 -3.39 12.85 -6.49
CA CYS A 217 -3.68 14.10 -7.20
C CYS A 217 -4.30 15.19 -6.32
N GLY A 218 -4.11 15.13 -5.00
CA GLY A 218 -4.44 16.17 -4.00
C GLY A 218 -5.73 16.94 -4.20
#